data_e8b873f16a6bf308954b1c99cd93c03c
#
_entry.id   e8b873f16a6bf308954b1c99cd93c03c
#
_cell.length_a   1.000
_cell.length_b   1.000
_cell.length_c   1.000
_cell.angle_alpha   90.00
_cell.angle_beta   90.00
_cell.angle_gamma   90.00
#
_symmetry.space_group_name_H-M   'P 1'
#
loop_
_entity.id
_entity.type
_entity.pdbx_description
1 polymer ?
#
loop_
_entity_poly.entity_id
_entity_poly.type
_entity_poly.pdbx_seq_one_letter_code
_entity_poly.pdbx_strand_id
1 'polypeptide(L)'
;PCESFLKSELEDGTLLSKLTAEKVDFVVLAGFLLKIPDEMLTVFPDKIVNIHPSLLPKYGGKGMYGMKVHEAVVAAGEKESGITIHIIDDHYDEGSVVFQTTVPVLPTDTPEDVAHKVHELEYKYFPQVIDEMISKL
;
A
#
# COMPACT_ATOMS: atom_id res chain seq x y z
N PRO A 1 -12.26 11.56 -13.12
CA PRO A 1 -12.94 10.42 -13.74
C PRO A 1 -12.71 9.14 -12.95
N CYS A 2 -13.64 8.21 -13.04
CA CYS A 2 -13.53 6.89 -12.45
C CYS A 2 -13.61 5.85 -13.55
N GLU A 3 -12.61 5.00 -13.65
CA GLU A 3 -12.53 3.97 -14.69
C GLU A 3 -12.12 2.64 -14.09
N SER A 4 -12.56 1.54 -14.69
CA SER A 4 -12.12 0.20 -14.37
C SER A 4 -11.16 -0.31 -15.42
N PHE A 5 -10.32 -1.28 -15.06
CA PHE A 5 -9.41 -1.92 -15.99
C PHE A 5 -9.26 -3.41 -15.66
N LEU A 6 -8.86 -4.18 -16.66
CA LEU A 6 -8.55 -5.60 -16.51
C LEU A 6 -7.06 -5.78 -16.19
N LYS A 7 -6.72 -6.90 -15.54
CA LYS A 7 -5.33 -7.25 -15.28
C LYS A 7 -4.48 -7.22 -16.57
N SER A 8 -5.05 -7.70 -17.69
CA SER A 8 -4.37 -7.68 -18.99
C SER A 8 -4.04 -6.27 -19.46
N GLU A 9 -4.90 -5.28 -19.16
CA GLU A 9 -4.67 -3.89 -19.53
C GLU A 9 -3.56 -3.23 -18.69
N LEU A 10 -3.35 -3.70 -17.47
CA LEU A 10 -2.19 -3.32 -16.67
C LEU A 10 -0.91 -3.88 -17.28
N GLU A 11 -0.93 -5.15 -17.67
CA GLU A 11 0.25 -5.87 -18.17
C GLU A 11 0.65 -5.46 -19.58
N ASP A 12 -0.30 -5.11 -20.45
CA ASP A 12 -0.05 -4.79 -21.86
C ASP A 12 0.26 -3.31 -22.13
N GLY A 13 0.24 -2.47 -21.10
CA GLY A 13 0.54 -1.04 -21.22
C GLY A 13 -0.67 -0.15 -21.49
N THR A 14 -1.87 -0.72 -21.62
CA THR A 14 -3.09 0.05 -21.87
C THR A 14 -3.36 1.05 -20.74
N LEU A 15 -3.28 0.59 -19.49
CA LEU A 15 -3.49 1.44 -18.32
C LEU A 15 -2.43 2.54 -18.26
N LEU A 16 -1.16 2.20 -18.49
CA LEU A 16 -0.07 3.16 -18.48
C LEU A 16 -0.28 4.27 -19.53
N SER A 17 -0.75 3.90 -20.72
CA SER A 17 -1.07 4.85 -21.77
C SER A 17 -2.20 5.82 -21.35
N LYS A 18 -3.22 5.32 -20.65
CA LYS A 18 -4.30 6.16 -20.12
C LYS A 18 -3.79 7.14 -19.08
N LEU A 19 -2.96 6.68 -18.14
CA LEU A 19 -2.36 7.54 -17.11
C LEU A 19 -1.49 8.64 -17.73
N THR A 20 -0.71 8.30 -18.74
CA THR A 20 0.14 9.25 -19.46
C THR A 20 -0.71 10.27 -20.21
N ALA A 21 -1.78 9.84 -20.88
CA ALA A 21 -2.69 10.73 -21.62
C ALA A 21 -3.40 11.73 -20.69
N GLU A 22 -3.73 11.31 -19.47
CA GLU A 22 -4.33 12.16 -18.44
C GLU A 22 -3.30 13.03 -17.70
N LYS A 23 -2.04 12.94 -18.06
CA LYS A 23 -0.94 13.72 -17.46
C LYS A 23 -0.80 13.50 -15.95
N VAL A 24 -0.95 12.24 -15.53
CA VAL A 24 -0.79 11.86 -14.13
C VAL A 24 0.67 12.01 -13.72
N ASP A 25 0.93 12.65 -12.59
CA ASP A 25 2.28 12.89 -12.05
C ASP A 25 2.63 11.97 -10.90
N PHE A 26 1.63 11.38 -10.23
CA PHE A 26 1.83 10.61 -9.01
C PHE A 26 0.75 9.54 -8.92
N VAL A 27 1.12 8.32 -8.50
CA VAL A 27 0.20 7.19 -8.38
C VAL A 27 0.13 6.74 -6.92
N VAL A 28 -1.09 6.64 -6.41
CA VAL A 28 -1.37 6.16 -5.05
C VAL A 28 -2.09 4.83 -5.14
N LEU A 29 -1.52 3.81 -4.51
CA LEU A 29 -2.10 2.47 -4.45
C LEU A 29 -2.74 2.24 -3.08
N ALA A 30 -3.98 1.78 -3.09
CA ALA A 30 -4.74 1.45 -1.89
C ALA A 30 -5.46 0.12 -2.12
N GLY A 31 -5.05 -0.90 -1.39
CA GLY A 31 -5.61 -2.25 -1.57
C GLY A 31 -5.30 -2.87 -2.93
N PHE A 32 -4.20 -2.47 -3.54
CA PHE A 32 -3.80 -2.97 -4.86
C PHE A 32 -3.00 -4.26 -4.70
N LEU A 33 -3.48 -5.33 -5.35
CA LEU A 33 -2.95 -6.68 -5.14
C LEU A 33 -2.06 -7.19 -6.28
N LEU A 34 -2.00 -6.46 -7.39
CA LEU A 34 -1.25 -6.87 -8.57
C LEU A 34 0.16 -6.28 -8.54
N LYS A 35 1.08 -6.97 -9.20
CA LYS A 35 2.44 -6.44 -9.36
C LYS A 35 2.41 -5.27 -10.35
N ILE A 36 3.08 -4.18 -10.00
CA ILE A 36 3.25 -3.04 -10.91
C ILE A 36 4.28 -3.42 -11.98
N PRO A 37 3.94 -3.27 -13.27
CA PRO A 37 4.90 -3.58 -14.35
C PRO A 37 6.12 -2.66 -14.32
N ASP A 38 7.26 -3.17 -14.77
CA ASP A 38 8.51 -2.43 -14.82
C ASP A 38 8.41 -1.15 -15.66
N GLU A 39 7.59 -1.17 -16.71
CA GLU A 39 7.35 0.00 -17.56
C GLU A 39 6.72 1.17 -16.78
N MET A 40 5.77 0.86 -15.86
CA MET A 40 5.18 1.88 -15.00
C MET A 40 6.21 2.44 -14.03
N LEU A 41 7.08 1.61 -13.49
CA LEU A 41 8.15 2.04 -12.59
C LEU A 41 9.13 2.97 -13.30
N THR A 42 9.37 2.73 -14.58
CA THR A 42 10.26 3.58 -15.41
C THR A 42 9.64 4.95 -15.68
N VAL A 43 8.34 4.99 -15.97
CA VAL A 43 7.62 6.24 -16.26
C VAL A 43 7.36 7.06 -14.99
N PHE A 44 7.14 6.38 -13.86
CA PHE A 44 6.86 7.03 -12.57
C PHE A 44 7.95 6.69 -11.53
N PRO A 45 9.23 7.08 -11.76
CA PRO A 45 10.32 6.77 -10.84
C PRO A 45 10.08 7.47 -9.50
N ASP A 46 10.04 6.69 -8.40
CA ASP A 46 9.78 7.18 -7.04
C ASP A 46 8.46 7.95 -6.87
N LYS A 47 7.50 7.70 -7.78
CA LYS A 47 6.21 8.41 -7.81
C LYS A 47 5.01 7.47 -7.68
N ILE A 48 5.24 6.23 -7.29
CA ILE A 48 4.18 5.26 -6.99
C ILE A 48 4.31 4.89 -5.52
N VAL A 49 3.29 5.20 -4.73
CA VAL A 49 3.27 4.94 -3.30
C VAL A 49 2.17 3.95 -2.98
N ASN A 50 2.45 3.06 -2.02
CA ASN A 50 1.48 2.08 -1.54
C ASN A 50 1.40 2.14 -0.03
N ILE A 51 0.23 1.80 0.50
CA ILE A 51 0.04 1.57 1.93
C ILE A 51 -0.21 0.09 2.19
N HIS A 52 0.51 -0.47 3.17
CA HIS A 52 0.36 -1.85 3.60
C HIS A 52 -0.11 -1.88 5.06
N PRO A 53 -1.10 -2.72 5.39
CA PRO A 53 -1.72 -2.71 6.72
C PRO A 53 -0.95 -3.54 7.75
N SER A 54 0.36 -3.43 7.77
CA SER A 54 1.23 -4.05 8.76
C SER A 54 2.55 -3.29 8.88
N LEU A 55 3.37 -3.70 9.83
CA LEU A 55 4.72 -3.17 10.04
C LEU A 55 5.72 -3.94 9.16
N LEU A 56 5.84 -3.55 7.89
CA LEU A 56 6.78 -4.20 6.98
C LEU A 56 8.21 -4.22 7.54
N PRO A 57 8.98 -5.28 7.32
CA PRO A 57 8.73 -6.42 6.43
C PRO A 57 7.83 -7.51 6.99
N LYS A 58 7.38 -7.41 8.23
CA LYS A 58 6.47 -8.39 8.83
C LYS A 58 5.12 -8.37 8.11
N TYR A 59 4.59 -9.54 7.86
CA TYR A 59 3.27 -9.74 7.24
C TYR A 59 3.13 -9.04 5.89
N GLY A 60 4.23 -8.97 5.15
CA GLY A 60 4.27 -8.54 3.75
C GLY A 60 4.38 -9.74 2.83
N GLY A 61 4.44 -9.47 1.53
CA GLY A 61 4.66 -10.46 0.50
C GLY A 61 3.39 -11.14 0.01
N LYS A 62 3.60 -12.23 -0.73
CA LYS A 62 2.52 -12.94 -1.41
C LYS A 62 1.47 -13.48 -0.43
N GLY A 63 0.20 -13.18 -0.71
CA GLY A 63 -0.92 -13.66 0.10
C GLY A 63 -1.23 -12.80 1.33
N MET A 64 -0.41 -11.82 1.66
CA MET A 64 -0.62 -10.93 2.81
C MET A 64 -1.38 -9.69 2.39
N TYR A 65 -2.70 -9.78 2.34
CA TYR A 65 -3.60 -8.68 2.01
C TYR A 65 -4.91 -8.78 2.77
N GLY A 66 -5.58 -7.65 2.95
CA GLY A 66 -6.90 -7.59 3.58
C GLY A 66 -6.90 -8.19 4.98
N MET A 67 -7.94 -8.95 5.31
CA MET A 67 -8.09 -9.57 6.61
C MET A 67 -7.03 -10.63 6.92
N LYS A 68 -6.40 -11.21 5.91
CA LYS A 68 -5.34 -12.22 6.10
C LYS A 68 -4.17 -11.68 6.92
N VAL A 69 -3.83 -10.40 6.74
CA VAL A 69 -2.79 -9.73 7.51
C VAL A 69 -3.16 -9.69 8.99
N HIS A 70 -4.38 -9.26 9.30
CA HIS A 70 -4.85 -9.12 10.68
C HIS A 70 -5.04 -10.47 11.37
N GLU A 71 -5.50 -11.47 10.63
CA GLU A 71 -5.59 -12.85 11.11
C GLU A 71 -4.21 -13.39 11.48
N ALA A 72 -3.20 -13.14 10.64
CA ALA A 72 -1.82 -13.58 10.89
C ALA A 72 -1.22 -12.87 12.10
N VAL A 73 -1.45 -11.57 12.26
CA VAL A 73 -0.98 -10.77 13.40
C VAL A 73 -1.55 -11.32 14.71
N VAL A 74 -2.85 -11.57 14.75
CA VAL A 74 -3.52 -12.12 15.94
C VAL A 74 -3.04 -13.54 16.24
N ALA A 75 -2.95 -14.40 15.21
CA ALA A 75 -2.49 -15.78 15.36
C ALA A 75 -1.06 -15.86 15.88
N ALA A 76 -0.20 -14.91 15.52
CA ALA A 76 1.19 -14.86 16.00
C ALA A 76 1.33 -14.28 17.40
N GLY A 77 0.26 -13.76 18.00
CA GLY A 77 0.30 -13.14 19.31
C GLY A 77 1.09 -11.84 19.36
N GLU A 78 1.10 -11.10 18.27
CA GLU A 78 1.81 -9.82 18.21
C GLU A 78 1.23 -8.82 19.20
N LYS A 79 2.08 -7.99 19.77
CA LYS A 79 1.69 -6.93 20.72
C LYS A 79 1.38 -5.61 20.04
N GLU A 80 1.75 -5.47 18.78
CA GLU A 80 1.49 -4.29 17.98
C GLU A 80 1.33 -4.65 16.51
N SER A 81 0.58 -3.80 15.80
CA SER A 81 0.50 -3.80 14.35
C SER A 81 0.59 -2.35 13.89
N GLY A 82 0.26 -2.05 12.66
CA GLY A 82 0.30 -0.69 12.16
C GLY A 82 0.18 -0.62 10.67
N ILE A 83 0.68 0.49 10.12
CA ILE A 83 0.71 0.74 8.69
C ILE A 83 2.14 1.04 8.25
N THR A 84 2.42 0.71 6.99
CA THR A 84 3.65 1.11 6.32
C THR A 84 3.29 1.75 4.98
N ILE A 85 3.74 2.98 4.78
CA ILE A 85 3.61 3.69 3.50
C ILE A 85 4.98 3.65 2.85
N HIS A 86 5.06 3.12 1.63
CA HIS A 86 6.34 2.91 0.96
C HIS A 86 6.25 3.23 -0.53
N ILE A 87 7.38 3.63 -1.09
CA ILE A 87 7.53 3.84 -2.53
C ILE A 87 7.70 2.47 -3.18
N ILE A 88 6.97 2.23 -4.26
CA ILE A 88 7.10 1.00 -5.04
C ILE A 88 8.28 1.14 -6.00
N ASP A 89 9.14 0.14 -5.98
CA ASP A 89 10.25 -0.02 -6.91
C ASP A 89 10.26 -1.46 -7.46
N ASP A 90 11.34 -1.89 -8.08
CA ASP A 90 11.48 -3.24 -8.62
C ASP A 90 11.71 -4.31 -7.54
N HIS A 91 11.87 -3.90 -6.27
CA HIS A 91 12.00 -4.81 -5.13
C HIS A 91 10.65 -5.00 -4.45
N TYR A 92 10.14 -6.21 -4.51
CA TYR A 92 8.81 -6.57 -3.99
C TYR A 92 8.73 -6.34 -2.46
N ASP A 93 7.85 -5.43 -2.02
CA ASP A 93 7.66 -5.03 -0.61
C ASP A 93 8.95 -4.59 0.11
N GLU A 94 10.01 -4.31 -0.64
CA GLU A 94 11.29 -3.87 -0.11
C GLU A 94 11.64 -2.44 -0.54
N GLY A 95 10.66 -1.72 -1.08
CA GLY A 95 10.82 -0.32 -1.45
C GLY A 95 11.07 0.58 -0.25
N SER A 96 11.47 1.82 -0.52
CA SER A 96 11.78 2.79 0.53
C SER A 96 10.55 3.09 1.39
N VAL A 97 10.66 2.85 2.69
CA VAL A 97 9.62 3.23 3.66
C VAL A 97 9.62 4.74 3.81
N VAL A 98 8.46 5.35 3.55
CA VAL A 98 8.25 6.79 3.70
C VAL A 98 7.73 7.11 5.09
N PHE A 99 6.84 6.27 5.61
CA PHE A 99 6.20 6.46 6.90
C PHE A 99 5.75 5.13 7.46
N GLN A 100 5.91 4.95 8.78
CA GLN A 100 5.44 3.77 9.47
C GLN A 100 4.99 4.18 10.88
N THR A 101 3.83 3.68 11.32
CA THR A 101 3.34 3.94 12.66
C THR A 101 2.64 2.71 13.22
N THR A 102 2.57 2.63 14.55
CA THR A 102 2.09 1.46 15.27
C THR A 102 0.78 1.72 16.00
N VAL A 103 0.09 0.62 16.29
CA VAL A 103 -1.07 0.59 17.18
C VAL A 103 -0.96 -0.65 18.06
N PRO A 104 -1.33 -0.58 19.35
CA PRO A 104 -1.25 -1.74 20.23
C PRO A 104 -2.31 -2.79 19.86
N VAL A 105 -1.90 -4.07 19.94
CA VAL A 105 -2.79 -5.22 19.79
C VAL A 105 -2.94 -5.84 21.17
N LEU A 106 -4.17 -5.89 21.67
CA LEU A 106 -4.46 -6.47 22.98
C LEU A 106 -4.64 -7.99 22.87
N PRO A 107 -4.37 -8.76 23.94
CA PRO A 107 -4.58 -10.21 23.92
C PRO A 107 -6.03 -10.61 23.61
N THR A 108 -6.99 -9.72 23.83
CA THR A 108 -8.42 -9.96 23.59
C THR A 108 -8.88 -9.47 22.21
N ASP A 109 -7.99 -8.84 21.42
CA ASP A 109 -8.36 -8.32 20.10
C ASP A 109 -8.61 -9.45 19.11
N THR A 110 -9.71 -9.34 18.37
CA THR A 110 -9.98 -10.18 17.22
C THR A 110 -9.31 -9.60 15.98
N PRO A 111 -9.18 -10.37 14.86
CA PRO A 111 -8.69 -9.80 13.61
C PRO A 111 -9.48 -8.56 13.16
N GLU A 112 -10.79 -8.53 13.38
CA GLU A 112 -11.64 -7.39 13.06
C GLU A 112 -11.31 -6.16 13.92
N ASP A 113 -11.01 -6.35 15.20
CA ASP A 113 -10.58 -5.26 16.09
C ASP A 113 -9.26 -4.67 15.60
N VAL A 114 -8.30 -5.50 15.23
CA VAL A 114 -7.02 -5.07 14.70
C VAL A 114 -7.21 -4.32 13.37
N ALA A 115 -8.05 -4.84 12.48
CA ALA A 115 -8.38 -4.19 11.22
C ALA A 115 -8.95 -2.80 11.44
N HIS A 116 -9.87 -2.65 12.38
CA HIS A 116 -10.47 -1.35 12.71
C HIS A 116 -9.41 -0.33 13.19
N LYS A 117 -8.53 -0.74 14.09
CA LYS A 117 -7.44 0.10 14.59
C LYS A 117 -6.49 0.52 13.47
N VAL A 118 -6.15 -0.41 12.58
CA VAL A 118 -5.25 -0.13 11.46
C VAL A 118 -5.90 0.81 10.45
N HIS A 119 -7.19 0.63 10.15
CA HIS A 119 -7.94 1.53 9.26
C HIS A 119 -7.98 2.96 9.80
N GLU A 120 -8.12 3.15 11.10
CA GLU A 120 -8.06 4.49 11.72
C GLU A 120 -6.71 5.17 11.46
N LEU A 121 -5.60 4.40 11.53
CA LEU A 121 -4.28 4.92 11.20
C LEU A 121 -4.18 5.31 9.72
N GLU A 122 -4.74 4.49 8.82
CA GLU A 122 -4.76 4.79 7.39
C GLU A 122 -5.48 6.11 7.12
N TYR A 123 -6.68 6.29 7.65
CA TYR A 123 -7.47 7.50 7.47
C TYR A 123 -6.79 8.74 8.03
N LYS A 124 -6.06 8.59 9.13
CA LYS A 124 -5.39 9.71 9.79
C LYS A 124 -4.11 10.12 9.06
N TYR A 125 -3.29 9.18 8.66
CA TYR A 125 -1.93 9.46 8.20
C TYR A 125 -1.73 9.40 6.69
N PHE A 126 -2.43 8.54 5.98
CA PHE A 126 -2.20 8.37 4.53
C PHE A 126 -2.42 9.66 3.74
N PRO A 127 -3.53 10.38 3.92
CA PRO A 127 -3.71 11.66 3.22
C PRO A 127 -2.63 12.69 3.52
N GLN A 128 -2.18 12.78 4.76
CA GLN A 128 -1.13 13.71 5.17
C GLN A 128 0.21 13.39 4.51
N VAL A 129 0.58 12.13 4.50
CA VAL A 129 1.84 11.67 3.89
C VAL A 129 1.82 11.89 2.38
N ILE A 130 0.69 11.58 1.72
CA ILE A 130 0.54 11.83 0.28
C ILE A 130 0.69 13.32 -0.01
N ASP A 131 0.04 14.18 0.76
CA ASP A 131 0.10 15.63 0.58
C ASP A 131 1.54 16.15 0.68
N GLU A 132 2.30 15.68 1.66
CA GLU A 132 3.72 16.00 1.82
C GLU A 132 4.56 15.53 0.64
N MET A 133 4.30 14.32 0.14
CA MET A 133 5.03 13.78 -1.02
C MET A 133 4.75 14.59 -2.28
N ILE A 134 3.48 14.92 -2.54
CA ILE A 134 3.06 15.70 -3.71
C ILE A 134 3.67 17.10 -3.68
N SER A 135 3.73 17.74 -2.52
CA SER A 135 4.28 19.08 -2.38
C SER A 135 5.79 19.17 -2.67
N LYS A 136 6.47 18.03 -2.71
CA LYS A 136 7.90 17.94 -3.02
C LYS A 136 8.21 17.56 -4.48
N LEU A 137 7.18 17.39 -5.28
CA LEU A 137 7.35 17.06 -6.71
C LEU A 137 7.93 18.22 -7.52
#